data_c8c7c664c1627d372cf8796a3aec4bbf
#
_entry.id   c8c7c664c1627d372cf8796a3aec4bbf
#
_cell.length_a   1.000
_cell.length_b   1.000
_cell.length_c   1.000
_cell.angle_alpha   90.00
_cell.angle_beta   90.00
_cell.angle_gamma   90.00
#
_symmetry.space_group_name_H-M   'P 1'
#
loop_
_entity.id
_entity.type
_entity.pdbx_description
1 polymer ?
#
loop_
_entity_poly.entity_id
_entity_poly.type
_entity_poly.pdbx_seq_one_letter_code
_entity_poly.pdbx_strand_id
1 'polypeptide(L)'
;MGEHEMFISFRGEDTRKTFTSHLNSALERLDIQTYIDDNLERGDEIPMTLLRAIEEAKLSLIIFSKHYADSKWCLYELVKIVECAKNKGQIIMPIFYDVYPSDVRHQKGTYEEAFAKHEENVEEEKMIKKWRDCLEVAANCAGWDCIVDNRTESEIVEGIAMKVLEKLDRVYVGDLDQEIKKNEQLLEAQKQYHSVALGYDRQIGKELQATKLRIAKLKYDRSVRLLRFHSDIN
;
A
#
# COMPACT_ATOMS: atom_id res chain seq x y z
N MET A 1 1.20 0.60 -15.73
CA MET A 1 1.59 0.98 -14.37
C MET A 1 0.41 1.73 -13.81
N GLY A 2 -0.07 1.42 -12.62
CA GLY A 2 -1.15 2.17 -11.97
C GLY A 2 -0.74 3.62 -11.77
N GLU A 3 -1.72 4.53 -11.76
CA GLU A 3 -1.46 5.97 -11.55
C GLU A 3 -0.92 6.24 -10.13
N HIS A 4 -1.16 5.35 -9.16
CA HIS A 4 -0.84 5.56 -7.76
C HIS A 4 -0.10 4.35 -7.16
N GLU A 5 0.96 4.64 -6.40
CA GLU A 5 1.77 3.62 -5.72
C GLU A 5 1.18 3.28 -4.34
N MET A 6 0.44 4.23 -3.78
CA MET A 6 -0.08 4.15 -2.43
C MET A 6 -1.51 4.67 -2.31
N PHE A 7 -2.26 4.09 -1.37
CA PHE A 7 -3.60 4.51 -0.99
C PHE A 7 -3.64 4.95 0.47
N ILE A 8 -4.38 6.02 0.79
CA ILE A 8 -4.61 6.45 2.18
C ILE A 8 -6.10 6.36 2.50
N SER A 9 -6.45 5.47 3.44
CA SER A 9 -7.77 5.39 4.05
C SER A 9 -7.80 6.20 5.35
N PHE A 10 -8.73 7.11 5.47
CA PHE A 10 -8.88 7.97 6.65
C PHE A 10 -10.29 8.55 6.77
N ARG A 11 -10.68 8.98 7.96
CA ARG A 11 -11.91 9.73 8.14
C ARG A 11 -11.66 11.22 7.88
N GLY A 12 -12.27 11.77 6.82
CA GLY A 12 -12.03 13.14 6.39
C GLY A 12 -12.39 14.20 7.45
N GLU A 13 -13.47 13.98 8.21
CA GLU A 13 -13.90 14.89 9.28
C GLU A 13 -12.85 14.99 10.40
N ASP A 14 -12.08 13.92 10.67
CA ASP A 14 -11.14 13.89 11.78
C ASP A 14 -9.76 14.48 11.40
N THR A 15 -9.22 14.13 10.22
CA THR A 15 -7.79 14.35 9.94
C THR A 15 -7.46 15.03 8.62
N ARG A 16 -8.43 15.23 7.69
CA ARG A 16 -8.18 15.78 6.34
C ARG A 16 -7.40 17.09 6.35
N LYS A 17 -7.81 18.05 7.18
CA LYS A 17 -7.25 19.40 7.21
C LYS A 17 -6.02 19.55 8.11
N THR A 18 -5.59 18.48 8.76
CA THR A 18 -4.49 18.44 9.73
C THR A 18 -3.52 17.34 9.33
N PHE A 19 -3.45 16.29 10.10
CA PHE A 19 -2.49 15.20 9.94
C PHE A 19 -2.40 14.61 8.54
N THR A 20 -3.56 14.27 7.91
CA THR A 20 -3.56 13.67 6.56
C THR A 20 -2.99 14.62 5.51
N SER A 21 -3.32 15.92 5.57
CA SER A 21 -2.80 16.92 4.63
C SER A 21 -1.27 17.10 4.79
N HIS A 22 -0.76 17.12 6.03
CA HIS A 22 0.67 17.21 6.30
C HIS A 22 1.41 15.96 5.80
N LEU A 23 0.84 14.78 6.05
CA LEU A 23 1.41 13.51 5.61
C LEU A 23 1.44 13.41 4.08
N ASN A 24 0.36 13.78 3.40
CA ASN A 24 0.32 13.79 1.94
C ASN A 24 1.40 14.71 1.36
N SER A 25 1.55 15.91 1.90
CA SER A 25 2.59 16.84 1.47
C SER A 25 4.00 16.30 1.70
N ALA A 26 4.23 15.53 2.77
CA ALA A 26 5.51 14.87 3.00
C ALA A 26 5.79 13.76 1.97
N LEU A 27 4.77 12.97 1.62
CA LEU A 27 4.86 11.92 0.61
C LEU A 27 5.09 12.49 -0.80
N GLU A 28 4.40 13.57 -1.15
CA GLU A 28 4.60 14.29 -2.42
C GLU A 28 6.05 14.82 -2.57
N ARG A 29 6.65 15.34 -1.48
CA ARG A 29 8.06 15.76 -1.49
C ARG A 29 9.04 14.62 -1.77
N LEU A 30 8.64 13.38 -1.46
CA LEU A 30 9.40 12.16 -1.76
C LEU A 30 9.04 11.55 -3.13
N ASP A 31 8.23 12.25 -3.94
CA ASP A 31 7.76 11.81 -5.26
C ASP A 31 6.95 10.49 -5.20
N ILE A 32 6.24 10.27 -4.09
CA ILE A 32 5.36 9.11 -3.91
C ILE A 32 3.96 9.45 -4.39
N GLN A 33 3.49 8.72 -5.42
CA GLN A 33 2.17 8.90 -6.01
C GLN A 33 1.08 8.32 -5.09
N THR A 34 0.35 9.19 -4.41
CA THR A 34 -0.65 8.83 -3.41
C THR A 34 -2.06 9.05 -3.94
N TYR A 35 -2.95 8.07 -3.74
CA TYR A 35 -4.39 8.27 -3.92
C TYR A 35 -5.03 8.65 -2.58
N ILE A 36 -5.68 9.80 -2.58
CA ILE A 36 -6.52 10.28 -1.47
C ILE A 36 -7.90 10.58 -2.05
N ASP A 37 -8.94 10.04 -1.42
CA ASP A 37 -10.29 10.33 -1.85
C ASP A 37 -10.76 11.68 -1.28
N ASP A 38 -10.85 12.66 -2.18
CA ASP A 38 -11.26 14.02 -1.84
C ASP A 38 -12.75 14.30 -2.08
N ASN A 39 -13.47 13.43 -2.80
CA ASN A 39 -14.74 13.81 -3.43
C ASN A 39 -15.98 13.02 -2.97
N LEU A 40 -15.92 12.24 -1.88
CA LEU A 40 -17.07 11.45 -1.50
C LEU A 40 -18.08 12.23 -0.67
N GLU A 41 -19.26 12.41 -1.23
CA GLU A 41 -20.44 12.88 -0.51
C GLU A 41 -21.13 11.70 0.21
N ARG A 42 -21.81 12.01 1.32
CA ARG A 42 -22.54 10.99 2.11
C ARG A 42 -23.70 10.43 1.28
N GLY A 43 -23.69 9.13 1.04
CA GLY A 43 -24.79 8.42 0.37
C GLY A 43 -24.50 7.92 -1.04
N ASP A 44 -23.33 8.22 -1.57
CA ASP A 44 -22.92 7.73 -2.89
C ASP A 44 -22.53 6.24 -2.87
N GLU A 45 -22.66 5.57 -4.02
CA GLU A 45 -22.07 4.24 -4.20
C GLU A 45 -20.53 4.33 -4.26
N ILE A 46 -19.83 3.29 -3.77
CA ILE A 46 -18.36 3.23 -3.81
C ILE A 46 -17.89 3.32 -5.27
N PRO A 47 -17.18 4.37 -5.68
CA PRO A 47 -16.75 4.52 -7.06
C PRO A 47 -15.80 3.39 -7.46
N MET A 48 -15.96 2.89 -8.67
CA MET A 48 -15.02 1.90 -9.23
C MET A 48 -13.58 2.42 -9.31
N THR A 49 -13.40 3.74 -9.40
CA THR A 49 -12.10 4.40 -9.36
C THR A 49 -11.40 4.20 -8.03
N LEU A 50 -12.12 4.33 -6.90
CA LEU A 50 -11.62 4.09 -5.56
C LEU A 50 -11.19 2.63 -5.37
N LEU A 51 -12.06 1.69 -5.79
CA LEU A 51 -11.74 0.26 -5.69
C LEU A 51 -10.50 -0.11 -6.50
N ARG A 52 -10.34 0.48 -7.69
CA ARG A 52 -9.14 0.30 -8.52
C ARG A 52 -7.91 0.91 -7.86
N ALA A 53 -8.00 2.12 -7.31
CA ALA A 53 -6.89 2.75 -6.61
C ALA A 53 -6.40 1.88 -5.44
N ILE A 54 -7.30 1.28 -4.65
CA ILE A 54 -6.94 0.33 -3.61
C ILE A 54 -6.29 -0.92 -4.21
N GLU A 55 -6.83 -1.46 -5.31
CA GLU A 55 -6.32 -2.69 -5.94
C GLU A 55 -4.95 -2.54 -6.59
N GLU A 56 -4.63 -1.38 -7.10
CA GLU A 56 -3.38 -1.07 -7.80
C GLU A 56 -2.27 -0.65 -6.85
N ALA A 57 -2.62 -0.11 -5.67
CA ALA A 57 -1.67 0.33 -4.67
C ALA A 57 -0.78 -0.82 -4.18
N LYS A 58 0.52 -0.55 -4.02
CA LYS A 58 1.49 -1.46 -3.41
C LYS A 58 1.42 -1.43 -1.89
N LEU A 59 1.04 -0.27 -1.33
CA LEU A 59 0.92 -0.02 0.09
C LEU A 59 -0.35 0.77 0.38
N SER A 60 -1.07 0.38 1.44
CA SER A 60 -2.18 1.17 1.98
C SER A 60 -1.84 1.66 3.39
N LEU A 61 -1.90 2.97 3.59
CA LEU A 61 -1.93 3.58 4.91
C LEU A 61 -3.37 3.63 5.41
N ILE A 62 -3.59 3.27 6.66
CA ILE A 62 -4.89 3.39 7.31
C ILE A 62 -4.73 4.28 8.53
N ILE A 63 -5.28 5.49 8.49
CA ILE A 63 -5.25 6.43 9.61
C ILE A 63 -6.47 6.16 10.48
N PHE A 64 -6.28 5.32 11.49
CA PHE A 64 -7.28 5.09 12.52
C PHE A 64 -7.37 6.30 13.46
N SER A 65 -8.49 6.99 13.41
CA SER A 65 -8.84 8.11 14.28
C SER A 65 -10.03 7.73 15.18
N LYS A 66 -10.39 8.59 16.12
CA LYS A 66 -11.48 8.31 17.10
C LYS A 66 -12.78 7.88 16.45
N HIS A 67 -13.15 8.49 15.32
CA HIS A 67 -14.43 8.26 14.65
C HIS A 67 -14.30 7.51 13.32
N TYR A 68 -13.14 6.89 13.04
CA TYR A 68 -12.93 6.12 11.82
C TYR A 68 -14.04 5.08 11.60
N ALA A 69 -14.41 4.36 12.67
CA ALA A 69 -15.43 3.32 12.61
C ALA A 69 -16.88 3.85 12.48
N ASP A 70 -17.15 5.13 12.73
CA ASP A 70 -18.47 5.73 12.47
C ASP A 70 -18.78 5.78 10.95
N SER A 71 -17.76 5.74 10.10
CA SER A 71 -17.90 5.80 8.65
C SER A 71 -17.98 4.41 8.04
N LYS A 72 -19.15 4.00 7.58
CA LYS A 72 -19.31 2.78 6.78
C LYS A 72 -18.38 2.75 5.58
N TRP A 73 -18.13 3.92 5.00
CA TRP A 73 -17.23 4.09 3.88
C TRP A 73 -15.78 3.68 4.21
N CYS A 74 -15.23 4.22 5.29
CA CYS A 74 -13.91 3.82 5.77
C CYS A 74 -13.84 2.31 6.08
N LEU A 75 -14.92 1.74 6.62
CA LEU A 75 -15.01 0.32 6.90
C LEU A 75 -15.07 -0.54 5.62
N TYR A 76 -15.72 -0.08 4.56
CA TYR A 76 -15.69 -0.75 3.25
C TYR A 76 -14.30 -0.68 2.60
N GLU A 77 -13.64 0.49 2.64
CA GLU A 77 -12.25 0.62 2.19
C GLU A 77 -11.33 -0.35 2.94
N LEU A 78 -11.45 -0.40 4.27
CA LEU A 78 -10.70 -1.32 5.11
C LEU A 78 -10.86 -2.77 4.69
N VAL A 79 -12.10 -3.21 4.43
CA VAL A 79 -12.37 -4.57 3.93
C VAL A 79 -11.62 -4.82 2.62
N LYS A 80 -11.71 -3.88 1.68
CA LYS A 80 -11.04 -4.01 0.38
C LYS A 80 -9.53 -4.05 0.51
N ILE A 81 -8.95 -3.19 1.36
CA ILE A 81 -7.51 -3.18 1.66
C ILE A 81 -7.05 -4.53 2.23
N VAL A 82 -7.77 -5.07 3.22
CA VAL A 82 -7.44 -6.37 3.83
C VAL A 82 -7.55 -7.51 2.82
N GLU A 83 -8.54 -7.49 1.92
CA GLU A 83 -8.66 -8.45 0.82
C GLU A 83 -7.46 -8.35 -0.15
N CYS A 84 -7.05 -7.15 -0.53
CA CYS A 84 -5.89 -6.94 -1.38
C CYS A 84 -4.59 -7.40 -0.70
N ALA A 85 -4.43 -7.14 0.59
CA ALA A 85 -3.28 -7.62 1.34
C ALA A 85 -3.19 -9.15 1.36
N LYS A 86 -4.31 -9.85 1.57
CA LYS A 86 -4.38 -11.32 1.58
C LYS A 86 -4.13 -11.93 0.21
N ASN A 87 -4.68 -11.32 -0.85
CA ASN A 87 -4.71 -11.93 -2.19
C ASN A 87 -3.54 -11.51 -3.08
N LYS A 88 -3.00 -10.29 -2.88
CA LYS A 88 -2.00 -9.67 -3.75
C LYS A 88 -0.70 -9.31 -3.01
N GLY A 89 -0.63 -9.52 -1.69
CA GLY A 89 0.53 -9.15 -0.87
C GLY A 89 0.71 -7.64 -0.68
N GLN A 90 -0.37 -6.84 -0.83
CA GLN A 90 -0.34 -5.42 -0.54
C GLN A 90 0.06 -5.17 0.91
N ILE A 91 0.92 -4.18 1.14
CA ILE A 91 1.37 -3.82 2.48
C ILE A 91 0.29 -2.98 3.17
N ILE A 92 -0.12 -3.41 4.37
CA ILE A 92 -0.94 -2.58 5.28
C ILE A 92 -0.01 -1.91 6.29
N MET A 93 -0.16 -0.59 6.45
CA MET A 93 0.54 0.17 7.49
C MET A 93 -0.47 1.03 8.26
N PRO A 94 -0.90 0.59 9.45
CA PRO A 94 -1.83 1.34 10.29
C PRO A 94 -1.11 2.50 10.98
N ILE A 95 -1.81 3.62 11.13
CA ILE A 95 -1.42 4.78 11.91
C ILE A 95 -2.52 5.00 12.93
N PHE A 96 -2.19 4.99 14.20
CA PHE A 96 -3.13 5.21 15.30
C PHE A 96 -3.01 6.67 15.75
N TYR A 97 -3.94 7.50 15.25
CA TYR A 97 -3.98 8.93 15.51
C TYR A 97 -5.09 9.23 16.53
N ASP A 98 -4.71 9.66 17.71
CA ASP A 98 -5.62 9.97 18.83
C ASP A 98 -6.48 8.77 19.28
N VAL A 99 -6.04 7.53 19.02
CA VAL A 99 -6.71 6.29 19.42
C VAL A 99 -5.67 5.22 19.76
N TYR A 100 -5.88 4.44 20.79
CA TYR A 100 -4.98 3.35 21.15
C TYR A 100 -5.14 2.16 20.20
N PRO A 101 -4.03 1.50 19.78
CA PRO A 101 -4.10 0.30 18.95
C PRO A 101 -4.98 -0.81 19.54
N SER A 102 -5.01 -0.92 20.88
CA SER A 102 -5.87 -1.87 21.61
C SER A 102 -7.37 -1.61 21.42
N ASP A 103 -7.76 -0.33 21.37
CA ASP A 103 -9.16 0.05 21.24
C ASP A 103 -9.67 -0.20 19.83
N VAL A 104 -8.83 0.02 18.81
CA VAL A 104 -9.13 -0.35 17.43
C VAL A 104 -9.24 -1.87 17.29
N ARG A 105 -8.25 -2.62 17.84
CA ARG A 105 -8.18 -4.09 17.75
C ARG A 105 -9.36 -4.77 18.38
N HIS A 106 -9.78 -4.31 19.57
CA HIS A 106 -10.85 -4.94 20.35
C HIS A 106 -12.17 -4.17 20.27
N GLN A 107 -12.25 -3.18 19.37
CA GLN A 107 -13.40 -2.28 19.16
C GLN A 107 -13.97 -1.78 20.50
N LYS A 108 -13.12 -1.07 21.28
CA LYS A 108 -13.50 -0.45 22.56
C LYS A 108 -13.67 1.06 22.43
N GLY A 109 -14.26 1.68 23.45
CA GLY A 109 -14.46 3.13 23.50
C GLY A 109 -15.29 3.64 22.32
N THR A 110 -14.80 4.63 21.57
CA THR A 110 -15.53 5.21 20.43
C THR A 110 -15.83 4.19 19.32
N TYR A 111 -15.02 3.16 19.18
CA TYR A 111 -15.26 2.07 18.23
C TYR A 111 -16.43 1.18 18.68
N GLU A 112 -16.56 0.91 19.98
CA GLU A 112 -17.71 0.19 20.53
C GLU A 112 -19.02 0.96 20.28
N GLU A 113 -19.01 2.27 20.54
CA GLU A 113 -20.15 3.16 20.29
C GLU A 113 -20.54 3.20 18.81
N ALA A 114 -19.54 3.23 17.90
CA ALA A 114 -19.76 3.19 16.45
C ALA A 114 -20.43 1.88 16.03
N PHE A 115 -19.94 0.75 16.53
CA PHE A 115 -20.51 -0.55 16.20
C PHE A 115 -21.89 -0.77 16.80
N ALA A 116 -22.19 -0.23 17.99
CA ALA A 116 -23.54 -0.27 18.54
C ALA A 116 -24.56 0.40 17.60
N LYS A 117 -24.20 1.53 17.00
CA LYS A 117 -25.04 2.22 15.98
C LYS A 117 -25.21 1.40 14.70
N HIS A 118 -24.16 0.72 14.24
CA HIS A 118 -24.24 -0.13 13.05
C HIS A 118 -25.12 -1.36 13.28
N GLU A 119 -25.10 -1.93 14.48
CA GLU A 119 -25.88 -3.11 14.88
C GLU A 119 -27.39 -2.84 14.99
N GLU A 120 -27.82 -1.59 15.04
CA GLU A 120 -29.24 -1.24 14.93
C GLU A 120 -29.84 -1.66 13.57
N ASN A 121 -29.01 -1.85 12.54
CA ASN A 121 -29.42 -2.31 11.22
C ASN A 121 -29.17 -3.81 11.03
N VAL A 122 -30.18 -4.61 11.29
CA VAL A 122 -30.14 -6.09 11.24
C VAL A 122 -29.75 -6.66 9.87
N GLU A 123 -29.99 -5.92 8.79
CA GLU A 123 -29.67 -6.37 7.42
C GLU A 123 -28.15 -6.43 7.16
N GLU A 124 -27.35 -5.77 7.98
CA GLU A 124 -25.89 -5.65 7.80
C GLU A 124 -25.06 -6.59 8.70
N GLU A 125 -25.66 -7.51 9.45
CA GLU A 125 -24.97 -8.35 10.44
C GLU A 125 -23.70 -9.03 9.91
N LYS A 126 -23.76 -9.61 8.69
CA LYS A 126 -22.60 -10.26 8.06
C LYS A 126 -21.49 -9.27 7.74
N MET A 127 -21.86 -8.05 7.33
CA MET A 127 -20.90 -7.00 6.99
C MET A 127 -20.27 -6.43 8.26
N ILE A 128 -21.04 -6.24 9.31
CA ILE A 128 -20.56 -5.79 10.62
C ILE A 128 -19.50 -6.74 11.17
N LYS A 129 -19.76 -8.05 11.11
CA LYS A 129 -18.74 -9.04 11.48
C LYS A 129 -17.47 -8.91 10.65
N LYS A 130 -17.60 -8.74 9.33
CA LYS A 130 -16.46 -8.58 8.43
C LYS A 130 -15.65 -7.33 8.76
N TRP A 131 -16.31 -6.22 9.10
CA TRP A 131 -15.65 -4.99 9.54
C TRP A 131 -14.83 -5.20 10.82
N ARG A 132 -15.42 -5.87 11.83
CA ARG A 132 -14.71 -6.20 13.08
C ARG A 132 -13.47 -7.05 12.83
N ASP A 133 -13.61 -8.11 12.03
CA ASP A 133 -12.50 -9.00 11.67
C ASP A 133 -11.39 -8.23 10.92
N CYS A 134 -11.74 -7.29 10.01
CA CYS A 134 -10.79 -6.49 9.27
C CYS A 134 -10.08 -5.44 10.16
N LEU A 135 -10.78 -4.83 11.11
CA LEU A 135 -10.15 -3.94 12.10
C LEU A 135 -9.09 -4.69 12.93
N GLU A 136 -9.43 -5.88 13.41
CA GLU A 136 -8.49 -6.71 14.16
C GLU A 136 -7.25 -7.06 13.32
N VAL A 137 -7.45 -7.50 12.07
CA VAL A 137 -6.37 -7.82 11.15
C VAL A 137 -5.46 -6.62 10.92
N ALA A 138 -6.02 -5.46 10.59
CA ALA A 138 -5.25 -4.26 10.29
C ALA A 138 -4.54 -3.72 11.54
N ALA A 139 -5.21 -3.72 12.71
CA ALA A 139 -4.63 -3.25 13.96
C ALA A 139 -3.54 -4.18 14.53
N ASN A 140 -3.43 -5.41 14.02
CA ASN A 140 -2.32 -6.34 14.34
C ASN A 140 -1.11 -6.16 13.42
N CYS A 141 -1.22 -5.38 12.34
CA CYS A 141 -0.07 -5.05 11.50
C CYS A 141 0.87 -4.09 12.23
N ALA A 142 2.18 -4.20 11.93
CA ALA A 142 3.16 -3.24 12.45
C ALA A 142 2.87 -1.85 11.88
N GLY A 143 2.59 -0.90 12.76
CA GLY A 143 2.18 0.46 12.42
C GLY A 143 2.78 1.52 13.33
N TRP A 144 2.19 2.70 13.32
CA TRP A 144 2.64 3.87 14.04
C TRP A 144 1.62 4.27 15.11
N ASP A 145 2.05 4.34 16.38
CA ASP A 145 1.23 4.80 17.50
C ASP A 145 1.62 6.24 17.83
N CYS A 146 0.78 7.19 17.41
CA CYS A 146 1.04 8.61 17.59
C CYS A 146 0.80 9.08 19.03
N ILE A 147 0.11 8.29 19.89
CA ILE A 147 -0.15 8.68 21.29
C ILE A 147 1.10 8.49 22.15
N VAL A 148 1.80 7.36 21.97
CA VAL A 148 2.99 7.04 22.77
C VAL A 148 4.27 7.63 22.20
N ASP A 149 4.21 8.18 20.99
CA ASP A 149 5.35 8.83 20.33
C ASP A 149 5.53 10.25 20.88
N ASN A 150 6.60 10.49 21.61
CA ASN A 150 6.89 11.77 22.22
C ASN A 150 7.44 12.83 21.25
N ARG A 151 7.52 12.53 19.95
CA ARG A 151 7.94 13.46 18.91
C ARG A 151 6.84 14.45 18.56
N THR A 152 7.19 15.53 17.92
CA THR A 152 6.23 16.47 17.35
C THR A 152 5.48 15.82 16.18
N GLU A 153 4.27 16.29 15.87
CA GLU A 153 3.50 15.78 14.71
C GLU A 153 4.31 15.86 13.41
N SER A 154 5.09 16.92 13.22
CA SER A 154 5.95 17.06 12.04
C SER A 154 7.01 15.95 11.96
N GLU A 155 7.69 15.63 13.06
CA GLU A 155 8.68 14.55 13.10
C GLU A 155 8.04 13.17 12.88
N ILE A 156 6.83 12.97 13.39
CA ILE A 156 6.05 11.75 13.17
C ILE A 156 5.71 11.62 11.68
N VAL A 157 5.19 12.68 11.07
CA VAL A 157 4.83 12.72 9.65
C VAL A 157 6.04 12.42 8.76
N GLU A 158 7.19 13.06 8.99
CA GLU A 158 8.42 12.80 8.24
C GLU A 158 8.90 11.35 8.44
N GLY A 159 8.86 10.85 9.68
CA GLY A 159 9.23 9.46 9.99
C GLY A 159 8.34 8.43 9.28
N ILE A 160 7.03 8.70 9.20
CA ILE A 160 6.09 7.85 8.46
C ILE A 160 6.39 7.88 6.96
N ALA A 161 6.59 9.09 6.39
CA ALA A 161 6.87 9.25 4.97
C ALA A 161 8.16 8.51 4.55
N MET A 162 9.23 8.63 5.33
CA MET A 162 10.47 7.90 5.12
C MET A 162 10.28 6.38 5.22
N LYS A 163 9.45 5.92 6.17
CA LYS A 163 9.15 4.48 6.31
C LYS A 163 8.31 3.93 5.15
N VAL A 164 7.43 4.72 4.60
CA VAL A 164 6.68 4.40 3.38
C VAL A 164 7.64 4.24 2.21
N LEU A 165 8.53 5.20 1.99
CA LEU A 165 9.54 5.15 0.93
C LEU A 165 10.39 3.86 1.03
N GLU A 166 10.91 3.56 2.23
CA GLU A 166 11.66 2.33 2.48
C GLU A 166 10.89 1.07 2.09
N LYS A 167 9.60 1.01 2.47
CA LYS A 167 8.77 -0.17 2.17
C LYS A 167 8.47 -0.30 0.68
N LEU A 168 8.17 0.81 -0.01
CA LEU A 168 7.93 0.82 -1.45
C LEU A 168 9.18 0.42 -2.22
N ASP A 169 10.36 0.94 -1.88
CA ASP A 169 11.61 0.57 -2.54
C ASP A 169 11.92 -0.92 -2.38
N ARG A 170 11.65 -1.52 -1.21
CA ARG A 170 11.78 -2.98 -1.02
C ARG A 170 10.86 -3.78 -1.94
N VAL A 171 9.61 -3.35 -2.13
CA VAL A 171 8.66 -4.00 -3.06
C VAL A 171 9.19 -3.92 -4.48
N TYR A 172 9.61 -2.71 -4.93
CA TYR A 172 10.12 -2.52 -6.28
C TYR A 172 11.41 -3.30 -6.55
N VAL A 173 12.33 -3.37 -5.58
CA VAL A 173 13.52 -4.19 -5.70
C VAL A 173 13.15 -5.68 -5.83
N GLY A 174 12.18 -6.15 -5.06
CA GLY A 174 11.67 -7.51 -5.16
C GLY A 174 11.05 -7.82 -6.52
N ASP A 175 10.23 -6.91 -7.05
CA ASP A 175 9.63 -7.03 -8.39
C ASP A 175 10.73 -7.09 -9.48
N LEU A 176 11.74 -6.22 -9.40
CA LEU A 176 12.89 -6.22 -10.32
C LEU A 176 13.70 -7.52 -10.24
N ASP A 177 13.93 -8.07 -9.05
CA ASP A 177 14.63 -9.34 -8.87
C ASP A 177 13.88 -10.51 -9.52
N GLN A 178 12.54 -10.53 -9.40
CA GLN A 178 11.71 -11.55 -10.07
C GLN A 178 11.78 -11.41 -11.60
N GLU A 179 11.70 -10.18 -12.10
CA GLU A 179 11.78 -9.92 -13.55
C GLU A 179 13.16 -10.25 -14.11
N ILE A 180 14.24 -9.94 -13.40
CA ILE A 180 15.61 -10.33 -13.76
C ILE A 180 15.69 -11.84 -13.87
N LYS A 181 15.25 -12.58 -12.84
CA LYS A 181 15.27 -14.05 -12.82
C LYS A 181 14.50 -14.67 -13.99
N LYS A 182 13.30 -14.13 -14.30
CA LYS A 182 12.49 -14.58 -15.45
C LYS A 182 13.22 -14.38 -16.78
N ASN A 183 13.86 -13.22 -16.96
CA ASN A 183 14.60 -12.92 -18.19
C ASN A 183 15.90 -13.74 -18.30
N GLU A 184 16.55 -14.06 -17.18
CA GLU A 184 17.73 -14.95 -17.16
C GLU A 184 17.36 -16.40 -17.57
N GLN A 185 16.20 -16.91 -17.10
CA GLN A 185 15.68 -18.21 -17.53
C GLN A 185 15.34 -18.22 -19.04
N LEU A 186 14.72 -17.15 -19.54
CA LEU A 186 14.44 -17.01 -20.96
C LEU A 186 15.70 -16.98 -21.80
N LEU A 187 16.73 -16.25 -21.34
CA LEU A 187 18.02 -16.18 -22.01
C LEU A 187 18.68 -17.55 -22.13
N GLU A 188 18.58 -18.36 -21.06
CA GLU A 188 19.18 -19.70 -21.08
C GLU A 188 18.44 -20.65 -22.02
N ALA A 189 17.09 -20.60 -22.05
CA ALA A 189 16.29 -21.35 -23.01
C ALA A 189 16.60 -20.94 -24.46
N GLN A 190 16.75 -19.65 -24.74
CA GLN A 190 17.14 -19.14 -26.08
C GLN A 190 18.52 -19.63 -26.49
N LYS A 191 19.50 -19.71 -25.58
CA LYS A 191 20.85 -20.24 -25.86
C LYS A 191 20.78 -21.73 -26.19
N GLN A 192 20.00 -22.54 -25.43
CA GLN A 192 19.84 -23.97 -25.70
C GLN A 192 19.23 -24.20 -27.07
N TYR A 193 18.16 -23.46 -27.39
CA TYR A 193 17.51 -23.55 -28.71
C TYR A 193 18.51 -23.18 -29.83
N HIS A 194 19.26 -22.11 -29.67
CA HIS A 194 20.28 -21.67 -30.65
C HIS A 194 21.39 -22.70 -30.83
N SER A 195 21.76 -23.43 -29.80
CA SER A 195 22.81 -24.50 -29.87
C SER A 195 22.32 -25.75 -30.62
N VAL A 196 21.00 -26.01 -30.61
CA VAL A 196 20.38 -27.18 -31.28
C VAL A 196 19.98 -26.87 -32.72
N ALA A 197 19.59 -25.63 -33.00
CA ALA A 197 19.26 -25.17 -34.36
C ALA A 197 20.53 -25.04 -35.20
N LEU A 198 20.87 -26.05 -35.96
CA LEU A 198 21.99 -26.11 -36.91
C LEU A 198 21.79 -25.13 -38.09
N GLY A 199 21.81 -23.85 -37.82
CA GLY A 199 21.70 -22.81 -38.84
C GLY A 199 21.67 -21.43 -38.22
N TYR A 200 22.44 -20.52 -38.83
CA TYR A 200 22.56 -19.13 -38.42
C TYR A 200 21.20 -18.42 -38.57
N ASP A 201 20.34 -18.54 -37.58
CA ASP A 201 19.10 -17.73 -37.57
C ASP A 201 19.42 -16.35 -36.98
N ARG A 202 19.50 -15.38 -37.91
CA ARG A 202 19.76 -13.96 -37.62
C ARG A 202 18.71 -13.36 -36.67
N GLN A 203 17.51 -13.92 -36.65
CA GLN A 203 16.42 -13.47 -35.81
C GLN A 203 16.64 -13.87 -34.35
N ILE A 204 17.03 -15.11 -34.10
CA ILE A 204 17.36 -15.62 -32.77
C ILE A 204 18.52 -14.83 -32.15
N GLY A 205 19.54 -14.49 -32.96
CA GLY A 205 20.66 -13.65 -32.51
C GLY A 205 20.21 -12.26 -32.03
N LYS A 206 19.24 -11.64 -32.71
CA LYS A 206 18.66 -10.34 -32.30
C LYS A 206 17.86 -10.46 -31.00
N GLU A 207 17.04 -11.50 -30.86
CA GLU A 207 16.24 -11.74 -29.65
C GLU A 207 17.14 -12.01 -28.43
N LEU A 208 18.20 -12.76 -28.60
CA LEU A 208 19.19 -13.03 -27.56
C LEU A 208 19.90 -11.75 -27.10
N GLN A 209 20.24 -10.87 -28.03
CA GLN A 209 20.84 -9.57 -27.73
C GLN A 209 19.84 -8.63 -27.02
N ALA A 210 18.57 -8.61 -27.44
CA ALA A 210 17.53 -7.83 -26.81
C ALA A 210 17.27 -8.28 -25.35
N THR A 211 17.23 -9.58 -25.11
CA THR A 211 17.06 -10.14 -23.75
C THR A 211 18.25 -9.79 -22.84
N LYS A 212 19.48 -9.87 -23.33
CA LYS A 212 20.68 -9.44 -22.57
C LYS A 212 20.61 -7.95 -22.20
N LEU A 213 20.20 -7.09 -23.13
CA LEU A 213 20.08 -5.64 -22.89
C LEU A 213 18.99 -5.36 -21.83
N ARG A 214 17.88 -6.06 -21.90
CA ARG A 214 16.80 -5.94 -20.91
C ARG A 214 17.27 -6.33 -19.50
N ILE A 215 17.98 -7.44 -19.36
CA ILE A 215 18.57 -7.85 -18.07
C ILE A 215 19.53 -6.78 -17.54
N ALA A 216 20.40 -6.23 -18.39
CA ALA A 216 21.35 -5.19 -17.98
C ALA A 216 20.63 -3.93 -17.47
N LYS A 217 19.55 -3.50 -18.15
CA LYS A 217 18.74 -2.36 -17.74
C LYS A 217 18.05 -2.63 -16.38
N LEU A 218 17.44 -3.78 -16.20
CA LEU A 218 16.78 -4.15 -14.93
C LEU A 218 17.80 -4.17 -13.77
N LYS A 219 19.00 -4.72 -13.99
CA LYS A 219 20.07 -4.72 -12.97
C LYS A 219 20.52 -3.31 -12.61
N TYR A 220 20.59 -2.40 -13.60
CA TYR A 220 20.90 -0.99 -13.36
C TYR A 220 19.80 -0.32 -12.52
N ASP A 221 18.53 -0.46 -12.91
CA ASP A 221 17.38 0.13 -12.20
C ASP A 221 17.32 -0.35 -10.75
N ARG A 222 17.57 -1.67 -10.53
CA ARG A 222 17.70 -2.25 -9.19
C ARG A 222 18.81 -1.61 -8.37
N SER A 223 19.97 -1.40 -8.97
CA SER A 223 21.13 -0.79 -8.29
C SER A 223 20.85 0.66 -7.89
N VAL A 224 20.18 1.43 -8.75
CA VAL A 224 19.79 2.81 -8.46
C VAL A 224 18.84 2.89 -7.25
N ARG A 225 17.83 2.00 -7.18
CA ARG A 225 16.91 1.94 -6.04
C ARG A 225 17.61 1.52 -4.74
N LEU A 226 18.53 0.56 -4.80
CA LEU A 226 19.32 0.16 -3.64
C LEU A 226 20.24 1.27 -3.13
N LEU A 227 20.79 2.12 -4.02
CA LEU A 227 21.61 3.26 -3.63
C LEU A 227 20.79 4.32 -2.90
N ARG A 228 19.57 4.62 -3.36
CA ARG A 228 18.64 5.48 -2.61
C ARG A 228 18.42 4.96 -1.20
N PHE A 229 18.15 3.68 -1.06
CA PHE A 229 17.93 3.02 0.23
C PHE A 229 19.09 3.18 1.22
N HIS A 230 20.35 3.27 0.75
CA HIS A 230 21.54 3.43 1.59
C HIS A 230 21.92 4.91 1.83
N SER A 231 21.52 5.84 0.98
CA SER A 231 21.81 7.27 1.15
C SER A 231 20.93 7.94 2.19
N ASP A 232 19.73 7.41 2.43
CA ASP A 232 18.75 7.97 3.36
C ASP A 232 18.91 7.46 4.80
N ILE A 233 19.90 6.56 5.05
CA ILE A 233 20.22 6.00 6.39
C ILE A 233 21.41 6.71 7.06
N ASN A 234 22.12 7.58 6.36
CA ASN A 234 23.24 8.38 6.86
C ASN A 234 22.85 9.86 6.99
#